data_c261053a1de6c754dd96a5b4fdc9d02c
#
_entry.id   c261053a1de6c754dd96a5b4fdc9d02c
#
_cell.length_a   1.000
_cell.length_b   1.000
_cell.length_c   1.000
_cell.angle_alpha   90.00
_cell.angle_beta   90.00
_cell.angle_gamma   90.00
#
_symmetry.space_group_name_H-M   'P 1'
#
loop_
_entity.id
_entity.type
_entity.pdbx_description
1 polymer ?
#
loop_
_entity_poly.entity_id
_entity_poly.type
_entity_poly.pdbx_seq_one_letter_code
_entity_poly.pdbx_strand_id
1 'polypeptide(L)'
;MSTHGDYIENVLSEEYTSIRVFKDDEGSKTELFQHNKTDNKLVKITSKNMNDHIFRILRGFRHTNLPTILDVCACEDHICVLEAYVEGETLESLLKKGILPHNVAIGYMLDICAALVFLHSQQIIHRDIKPSNVIITPEGKAVLIDFSAARLISSDKPVDTDNLGTVGYAAPEQYGVYQSLPPTDIYALGVMFNEMVAGIHPSVQTPDGKLGRIIRKCTDTQISSRYQTVGDLAHDLQKYKKYH
;
A
#
# COMPACT_ATOMS: atom_id res chain seq x y z
N MET A 1 -24.47 26.10 9.67
CA MET A 1 -24.49 24.72 10.23
C MET A 1 -23.08 24.20 10.16
N SER A 2 -22.52 23.71 11.27
CA SER A 2 -21.20 23.08 11.28
C SER A 2 -21.21 21.84 10.38
N THR A 3 -20.22 21.69 9.52
CA THR A 3 -20.08 20.52 8.66
C THR A 3 -19.57 19.33 9.47
N HIS A 4 -19.65 18.11 8.93
CA HIS A 4 -19.03 16.94 9.55
C HIS A 4 -17.51 17.12 9.68
N GLY A 5 -16.88 17.80 8.71
CA GLY A 5 -15.46 18.16 8.76
C GLY A 5 -15.13 19.09 9.92
N ASP A 6 -15.92 20.15 10.15
CA ASP A 6 -15.72 21.07 11.28
C ASP A 6 -15.83 20.34 12.63
N TYR A 7 -16.76 19.38 12.74
CA TYR A 7 -16.89 18.56 13.96
C TYR A 7 -15.62 17.72 14.21
N ILE A 8 -15.09 17.06 13.18
CA ILE A 8 -13.85 16.25 13.28
C ILE A 8 -12.67 17.15 13.68
N GLU A 9 -12.50 18.32 13.05
CA GLU A 9 -11.42 19.27 13.39
C GLU A 9 -11.51 19.73 14.84
N ASN A 10 -12.73 20.04 15.32
CA ASN A 10 -12.93 20.43 16.71
C ASN A 10 -12.56 19.30 17.68
N VAL A 11 -13.03 18.07 17.43
CA VAL A 11 -12.69 16.91 18.27
C VAL A 11 -11.18 16.68 18.30
N LEU A 12 -10.51 16.75 17.14
CA LEU A 12 -9.07 16.58 17.07
C LEU A 12 -8.33 17.67 17.84
N SER A 13 -8.77 18.93 17.76
CA SER A 13 -8.13 20.05 18.47
C SER A 13 -8.32 20.00 20.00
N GLU A 14 -9.43 19.45 20.47
CA GLU A 14 -9.76 19.38 21.90
C GLU A 14 -9.20 18.12 22.57
N GLU A 15 -9.26 16.96 21.89
CA GLU A 15 -8.99 15.65 22.49
C GLU A 15 -7.66 15.02 22.07
N TYR A 16 -7.01 15.53 21.03
CA TYR A 16 -5.77 14.95 20.48
C TYR A 16 -4.66 15.98 20.33
N THR A 17 -3.43 15.51 20.40
CA THR A 17 -2.22 16.31 20.11
C THR A 17 -1.49 15.72 18.90
N SER A 18 -1.13 16.56 17.94
CA SER A 18 -0.23 16.16 16.83
C SER A 18 1.17 15.93 17.39
N ILE A 19 1.67 14.70 17.29
CA ILE A 19 2.97 14.29 17.85
C ILE A 19 4.03 14.05 16.78
N ARG A 20 3.63 13.90 15.51
CA ARG A 20 4.57 13.70 14.39
C ARG A 20 3.92 14.03 13.06
N VAL A 21 4.68 14.70 12.18
CA VAL A 21 4.35 14.87 10.77
C VAL A 21 5.16 13.86 9.96
N PHE A 22 4.47 13.00 9.19
CA PHE A 22 5.11 12.03 8.31
C PHE A 22 5.36 12.61 6.92
N LYS A 23 4.42 13.43 6.44
CA LYS A 23 4.45 14.05 5.12
C LYS A 23 3.81 15.44 5.19
N ASP A 24 4.40 16.43 4.52
CA ASP A 24 3.86 17.77 4.38
C ASP A 24 4.29 18.32 3.01
N ASP A 25 3.49 18.03 2.00
CA ASP A 25 3.72 18.45 0.61
C ASP A 25 2.64 19.44 0.18
N GLU A 26 2.86 20.15 -0.92
CA GLU A 26 1.89 21.07 -1.48
C GLU A 26 0.54 20.37 -1.77
N GLY A 27 -0.45 20.64 -0.91
CA GLY A 27 -1.81 20.09 -1.02
C GLY A 27 -2.04 18.71 -0.37
N SER A 28 -1.06 18.14 0.33
CA SER A 28 -1.24 16.87 1.08
C SER A 28 -0.42 16.85 2.36
N LYS A 29 -1.05 16.45 3.47
CA LYS A 29 -0.39 16.33 4.78
C LYS A 29 -0.79 15.04 5.47
N THR A 30 0.18 14.37 6.11
CA THR A 30 -0.06 13.16 6.92
C THR A 30 0.55 13.34 8.30
N GLU A 31 -0.27 13.28 9.32
CA GLU A 31 0.10 13.55 10.71
C GLU A 31 -0.34 12.45 11.64
N LEU A 32 0.49 12.17 12.64
CA LEU A 32 0.18 11.27 13.75
C LEU A 32 -0.36 12.07 14.93
N PHE A 33 -1.53 11.72 15.39
CA PHE A 33 -2.18 12.27 16.57
C PHE A 33 -2.23 11.24 17.68
N GLN A 34 -2.06 11.72 18.92
CA GLN A 34 -2.26 10.93 20.13
C GLN A 34 -3.38 11.55 20.96
N HIS A 35 -4.28 10.72 21.46
CA HIS A 35 -5.37 11.14 22.33
C HIS A 35 -4.83 11.62 23.69
N ASN A 36 -5.28 12.78 24.18
CA ASN A 36 -4.71 13.46 25.35
C ASN A 36 -4.86 12.69 26.69
N LYS A 37 -5.80 11.75 26.79
CA LYS A 37 -6.12 11.00 28.01
C LYS A 37 -5.82 9.50 27.90
N THR A 38 -5.47 9.01 26.71
CA THR A 38 -5.20 7.58 26.46
C THR A 38 -3.99 7.45 25.53
N ASP A 39 -3.46 6.24 25.38
CA ASP A 39 -2.37 5.99 24.42
C ASP A 39 -2.86 5.73 22.99
N ASN A 40 -4.17 5.93 22.73
CA ASN A 40 -4.74 5.74 21.40
C ASN A 40 -4.14 6.74 20.41
N LYS A 41 -3.73 6.21 19.26
CA LYS A 41 -3.14 6.99 18.18
C LYS A 41 -3.96 6.83 16.91
N LEU A 42 -4.01 7.88 16.12
CA LEU A 42 -4.59 7.89 14.79
C LEU A 42 -3.71 8.67 13.83
N VAL A 43 -3.84 8.36 12.54
CA VAL A 43 -3.22 9.11 11.45
C VAL A 43 -4.30 9.94 10.79
N LYS A 44 -4.05 11.25 10.66
CA LYS A 44 -4.85 12.18 9.86
C LYS A 44 -4.16 12.41 8.53
N ILE A 45 -4.86 12.14 7.45
CA ILE A 45 -4.41 12.42 6.09
C ILE A 45 -5.33 13.50 5.52
N THR A 46 -4.74 14.61 5.06
CA THR A 46 -5.47 15.66 4.35
C THR A 46 -4.92 15.78 2.93
N SER A 47 -5.79 15.92 1.94
CA SER A 47 -5.35 16.14 0.56
C SER A 47 -6.42 16.85 -0.27
N LYS A 48 -5.99 17.78 -1.14
CA LYS A 48 -6.87 18.49 -2.09
C LYS A 48 -7.29 17.61 -3.27
N ASN A 49 -6.48 16.63 -3.63
CA ASN A 49 -6.65 15.82 -4.83
C ASN A 49 -6.93 14.33 -4.55
N MET A 50 -7.30 13.98 -3.31
CA MET A 50 -7.55 12.59 -2.93
C MET A 50 -8.91 12.10 -3.40
N ASN A 51 -8.95 10.87 -3.92
CA ASN A 51 -10.21 10.21 -4.23
C ASN A 51 -10.83 9.62 -2.96
N ASP A 52 -11.78 10.34 -2.35
CA ASP A 52 -12.46 9.93 -1.11
C ASP A 52 -13.29 8.65 -1.27
N HIS A 53 -13.73 8.32 -2.47
CA HIS A 53 -14.57 7.15 -2.74
C HIS A 53 -13.87 5.84 -2.32
N ILE A 54 -12.56 5.70 -2.56
CA ILE A 54 -11.78 4.53 -2.13
C ILE A 54 -11.79 4.40 -0.60
N PHE A 55 -11.52 5.49 0.10
CA PHE A 55 -11.51 5.50 1.56
C PHE A 55 -12.91 5.22 2.16
N ARG A 56 -13.99 5.72 1.52
CA ARG A 56 -15.37 5.40 1.92
C ARG A 56 -15.69 3.91 1.75
N ILE A 57 -15.21 3.28 0.68
CA ILE A 57 -15.33 1.83 0.52
C ILE A 57 -14.58 1.13 1.65
N LEU A 58 -13.31 1.48 1.87
CA LEU A 58 -12.45 0.84 2.86
C LEU A 58 -12.94 1.05 4.30
N ARG A 59 -13.60 2.17 4.63
CA ARG A 59 -14.19 2.44 5.95
C ARG A 59 -15.19 1.35 6.39
N GLY A 60 -15.87 0.69 5.44
CA GLY A 60 -16.82 -0.39 5.71
C GLY A 60 -16.19 -1.71 6.14
N PHE A 61 -14.85 -1.84 6.09
CA PHE A 61 -14.18 -3.13 6.24
C PHE A 61 -13.11 -3.10 7.34
N ARG A 62 -12.74 -4.30 7.77
CA ARG A 62 -11.60 -4.58 8.66
C ARG A 62 -10.77 -5.68 8.02
N HIS A 63 -9.49 -5.46 7.88
CA HIS A 63 -8.55 -6.44 7.33
C HIS A 63 -7.22 -6.40 8.07
N THR A 64 -6.66 -7.55 8.42
CA THR A 64 -5.46 -7.66 9.26
C THR A 64 -4.23 -6.96 8.64
N ASN A 65 -4.15 -6.93 7.32
CA ASN A 65 -3.00 -6.41 6.59
C ASN A 65 -3.29 -5.05 5.92
N LEU A 66 -4.33 -4.33 6.35
CA LEU A 66 -4.68 -2.97 5.93
C LEU A 66 -4.99 -2.10 7.16
N PRO A 67 -4.71 -0.79 7.14
CA PRO A 67 -5.14 0.11 8.20
C PRO A 67 -6.67 0.18 8.27
N THR A 68 -7.18 0.38 9.47
CA THR A 68 -8.60 0.62 9.66
C THR A 68 -8.91 2.09 9.35
N ILE A 69 -9.76 2.35 8.36
CA ILE A 69 -10.30 3.68 8.13
C ILE A 69 -11.35 3.97 9.18
N LEU A 70 -11.10 5.00 9.99
CA LEU A 70 -11.98 5.43 11.09
C LEU A 70 -13.05 6.37 10.58
N ASP A 71 -12.66 7.38 9.80
CA ASP A 71 -13.58 8.33 9.20
C ASP A 71 -13.05 8.94 7.89
N VAL A 72 -13.99 9.48 7.10
CA VAL A 72 -13.71 10.18 5.84
C VAL A 72 -14.66 11.37 5.75
N CYS A 73 -14.14 12.58 5.72
CA CYS A 73 -14.93 13.79 5.59
C CYS A 73 -14.40 14.71 4.49
N ALA A 74 -15.33 15.40 3.83
CA ALA A 74 -15.03 16.50 2.94
C ALA A 74 -15.02 17.79 3.75
N CYS A 75 -13.93 18.54 3.66
CA CYS A 75 -13.79 19.91 4.14
C CYS A 75 -13.96 20.88 2.96
N GLU A 76 -13.88 22.19 3.19
CA GLU A 76 -14.15 23.19 2.14
C GLU A 76 -13.23 23.03 0.91
N ASP A 77 -11.94 22.76 1.13
CA ASP A 77 -10.92 22.71 0.06
C ASP A 77 -10.10 21.43 0.02
N HIS A 78 -10.40 20.45 0.90
CA HIS A 78 -9.66 19.19 0.97
C HIS A 78 -10.52 18.04 1.50
N ILE A 79 -10.04 16.82 1.30
CA ILE A 79 -10.55 15.62 1.94
C ILE A 79 -9.70 15.31 3.16
N CYS A 80 -10.36 14.95 4.26
CA CYS A 80 -9.72 14.46 5.48
C CYS A 80 -10.07 12.99 5.69
N VAL A 81 -9.06 12.17 5.93
CA VAL A 81 -9.20 10.75 6.28
C VAL A 81 -8.55 10.51 7.63
N LEU A 82 -9.25 9.83 8.51
CA LEU A 82 -8.72 9.34 9.79
C LEU A 82 -8.52 7.83 9.71
N GLU A 83 -7.30 7.38 10.01
CA GLU A 83 -6.93 5.98 10.06
C GLU A 83 -6.46 5.60 11.46
N ALA A 84 -6.72 4.36 11.88
CA ALA A 84 -6.06 3.82 13.06
C ALA A 84 -4.55 3.72 12.80
N TYR A 85 -3.74 4.21 13.74
CA TYR A 85 -2.29 4.11 13.62
C TYR A 85 -1.85 2.66 13.62
N VAL A 86 -1.03 2.29 12.66
CA VAL A 86 -0.37 0.97 12.59
C VAL A 86 1.00 1.11 13.24
N GLU A 87 1.18 0.50 14.41
CA GLU A 87 2.46 0.49 15.10
C GLU A 87 3.44 -0.43 14.40
N GLY A 88 4.71 0.00 14.29
CA GLY A 88 5.77 -0.78 13.66
C GLY A 88 6.82 0.08 12.96
N GLU A 89 7.70 -0.58 12.23
CA GLU A 89 8.69 0.08 11.37
C GLU A 89 8.37 -0.18 9.89
N THR A 90 8.75 0.75 9.01
CA THR A 90 8.58 0.54 7.57
C THR A 90 9.51 -0.59 7.08
N LEU A 91 9.04 -1.36 6.11
CA LEU A 91 9.88 -2.36 5.45
C LEU A 91 11.13 -1.71 4.84
N GLU A 92 11.03 -0.47 4.34
CA GLU A 92 12.20 0.30 3.88
C GLU A 92 13.25 0.48 4.99
N SER A 93 12.82 0.82 6.21
CA SER A 93 13.73 0.98 7.35
C SER A 93 14.38 -0.35 7.73
N LEU A 94 13.62 -1.44 7.62
CA LEU A 94 14.14 -2.80 7.87
C LEU A 94 15.16 -3.20 6.82
N LEU A 95 14.92 -2.93 5.54
CA LEU A 95 15.83 -3.26 4.44
C LEU A 95 17.15 -2.44 4.47
N LYS A 96 17.15 -1.26 5.07
CA LYS A 96 18.40 -0.52 5.34
C LYS A 96 19.36 -1.27 6.29
N LYS A 97 18.84 -2.23 7.06
CA LYS A 97 19.63 -3.10 7.95
C LYS A 97 20.20 -4.34 7.24
N GLY A 98 19.73 -4.63 6.04
CA GLY A 98 20.16 -5.75 5.18
C GLY A 98 19.01 -6.52 4.56
N ILE A 99 19.35 -7.53 3.77
CA ILE A 99 18.38 -8.44 3.13
C ILE A 99 17.70 -9.35 4.17
N LEU A 100 16.51 -9.83 3.82
CA LEU A 100 15.73 -10.70 4.69
C LEU A 100 15.95 -12.18 4.36
N PRO A 101 15.90 -13.07 5.38
CA PRO A 101 15.79 -14.50 5.14
C PRO A 101 14.55 -14.80 4.27
N HIS A 102 14.67 -15.75 3.33
CA HIS A 102 13.62 -16.05 2.36
C HIS A 102 12.27 -16.38 3.02
N ASN A 103 12.27 -17.14 4.10
CA ASN A 103 11.05 -17.51 4.82
C ASN A 103 10.34 -16.29 5.44
N VAL A 104 11.09 -15.28 5.91
CA VAL A 104 10.56 -14.03 6.45
C VAL A 104 9.98 -13.19 5.32
N ALA A 105 10.75 -12.96 4.25
CA ALA A 105 10.31 -12.22 3.08
C ALA A 105 9.03 -12.82 2.47
N ILE A 106 8.95 -14.16 2.35
CA ILE A 106 7.73 -14.83 1.88
C ILE A 106 6.57 -14.64 2.83
N GLY A 107 6.80 -14.62 4.14
CA GLY A 107 5.77 -14.32 5.13
C GLY A 107 5.14 -12.94 4.88
N TYR A 108 5.96 -11.91 4.74
CA TYR A 108 5.50 -10.56 4.44
C TYR A 108 4.81 -10.45 3.08
N MET A 109 5.36 -11.12 2.06
CA MET A 109 4.71 -11.17 0.74
C MET A 109 3.32 -11.79 0.81
N LEU A 110 3.11 -12.86 1.58
CA LEU A 110 1.80 -13.50 1.74
C LEU A 110 0.81 -12.57 2.48
N ASP A 111 1.26 -11.83 3.49
CA ASP A 111 0.44 -10.85 4.19
C ASP A 111 -0.02 -9.74 3.22
N ILE A 112 0.90 -9.21 2.40
CA ILE A 112 0.57 -8.17 1.40
C ILE A 112 -0.32 -8.74 0.28
N CYS A 113 -0.07 -9.98 -0.16
CA CYS A 113 -0.96 -10.65 -1.11
C CYS A 113 -2.40 -10.76 -0.56
N ALA A 114 -2.57 -11.06 0.73
CA ALA A 114 -3.91 -11.11 1.34
C ALA A 114 -4.61 -9.74 1.29
N ALA A 115 -3.88 -8.66 1.60
CA ALA A 115 -4.39 -7.29 1.46
C ALA A 115 -4.83 -6.99 0.03
N LEU A 116 -4.01 -7.33 -0.96
CA LEU A 116 -4.29 -7.04 -2.37
C LEU A 116 -5.41 -7.91 -2.95
N VAL A 117 -5.53 -9.18 -2.54
CA VAL A 117 -6.68 -10.02 -2.91
C VAL A 117 -7.98 -9.36 -2.47
N PHE A 118 -8.01 -8.81 -1.24
CA PHE A 118 -9.15 -8.06 -0.75
C PHE A 118 -9.41 -6.78 -1.57
N LEU A 119 -8.39 -5.93 -1.78
CA LEU A 119 -8.52 -4.68 -2.55
C LEU A 119 -9.01 -4.95 -3.98
N HIS A 120 -8.41 -5.92 -4.66
CA HIS A 120 -8.79 -6.30 -6.04
C HIS A 120 -10.22 -6.85 -6.11
N SER A 121 -10.71 -7.54 -5.07
CA SER A 121 -12.11 -7.97 -4.98
C SER A 121 -13.08 -6.77 -4.90
N GLN A 122 -12.62 -5.63 -4.36
CA GLN A 122 -13.35 -4.36 -4.33
C GLN A 122 -13.07 -3.49 -5.57
N GLN A 123 -12.43 -4.06 -6.61
CA GLN A 123 -12.02 -3.35 -7.85
C GLN A 123 -11.04 -2.19 -7.57
N ILE A 124 -10.26 -2.24 -6.50
CA ILE A 124 -9.27 -1.22 -6.13
C ILE A 124 -7.88 -1.75 -6.50
N ILE A 125 -7.12 -1.00 -7.31
CA ILE A 125 -5.70 -1.19 -7.58
C ILE A 125 -4.91 -0.19 -6.74
N HIS A 126 -3.87 -0.65 -6.04
CA HIS A 126 -3.09 0.17 -5.11
C HIS A 126 -2.13 1.14 -5.83
N ARG A 127 -1.41 0.67 -6.85
CA ARG A 127 -0.56 1.43 -7.78
C ARG A 127 0.74 2.00 -7.21
N ASP A 128 0.96 1.97 -5.90
CA ASP A 128 2.19 2.48 -5.26
C ASP A 128 2.74 1.51 -4.20
N ILE A 129 2.91 0.24 -4.58
CA ILE A 129 3.50 -0.78 -3.71
C ILE A 129 5.01 -0.61 -3.69
N LYS A 130 5.56 -0.36 -2.49
CA LYS A 130 6.99 -0.16 -2.23
C LYS A 130 7.29 -0.37 -0.74
N PRO A 131 8.55 -0.58 -0.34
CA PRO A 131 8.91 -0.82 1.06
C PRO A 131 8.50 0.28 2.04
N SER A 132 8.47 1.55 1.62
CA SER A 132 8.03 2.65 2.48
C SER A 132 6.52 2.64 2.77
N ASN A 133 5.72 1.95 1.94
CA ASN A 133 4.27 1.81 2.10
C ASN A 133 3.87 0.47 2.76
N VAL A 134 4.81 -0.22 3.39
CA VAL A 134 4.57 -1.45 4.17
C VAL A 134 5.11 -1.25 5.58
N ILE A 135 4.24 -1.43 6.59
CA ILE A 135 4.63 -1.44 8.01
C ILE A 135 4.76 -2.89 8.47
N ILE A 136 5.87 -3.17 9.14
CA ILE A 136 6.07 -4.44 9.85
C ILE A 136 5.74 -4.22 11.32
N THR A 137 4.67 -4.85 11.79
CA THR A 137 4.19 -4.71 13.17
C THR A 137 5.10 -5.46 14.15
N PRO A 138 5.02 -5.17 15.46
CA PRO A 138 5.77 -5.92 16.48
C PRO A 138 5.49 -7.43 16.48
N GLU A 139 4.30 -7.85 16.01
CA GLU A 139 3.92 -9.26 15.87
C GLU A 139 4.47 -9.90 14.59
N GLY A 140 5.25 -9.14 13.79
CA GLY A 140 5.85 -9.62 12.55
C GLY A 140 4.86 -9.77 11.40
N LYS A 141 3.79 -8.95 11.37
CA LYS A 141 2.83 -8.87 10.27
C LYS A 141 3.14 -7.70 9.36
N ALA A 142 2.99 -7.91 8.05
CA ALA A 142 3.08 -6.82 7.08
C ALA A 142 1.70 -6.21 6.84
N VAL A 143 1.63 -4.87 6.96
CA VAL A 143 0.43 -4.06 6.73
C VAL A 143 0.72 -3.09 5.60
N LEU A 144 -0.06 -3.15 4.52
CA LEU A 144 0.03 -2.26 3.36
C LEU A 144 -0.73 -0.97 3.67
N ILE A 145 -0.05 0.17 3.56
CA ILE A 145 -0.58 1.51 3.87
C ILE A 145 -0.51 2.42 2.65
N ASP A 146 -1.12 3.61 2.75
CA ASP A 146 -1.10 4.70 1.76
C ASP A 146 -1.84 4.38 0.46
N PHE A 147 -3.12 4.76 0.41
CA PHE A 147 -4.01 4.60 -0.75
C PHE A 147 -4.09 5.86 -1.63
N SER A 148 -3.16 6.81 -1.50
CA SER A 148 -3.20 8.09 -2.22
C SER A 148 -3.13 7.93 -3.74
N ALA A 149 -2.41 6.90 -4.21
CA ALA A 149 -2.32 6.55 -5.62
C ALA A 149 -3.37 5.52 -6.07
N ALA A 150 -4.17 4.98 -5.15
CA ALA A 150 -5.10 3.91 -5.44
C ALA A 150 -6.22 4.35 -6.37
N ARG A 151 -6.76 3.42 -7.17
CA ARG A 151 -7.80 3.68 -8.16
C ARG A 151 -8.81 2.54 -8.26
N LEU A 152 -10.06 2.90 -8.55
CA LEU A 152 -11.08 1.93 -8.96
C LEU A 152 -10.87 1.56 -10.44
N ILE A 153 -10.99 0.27 -10.74
CA ILE A 153 -11.07 -0.20 -12.12
C ILE A 153 -12.36 0.37 -12.75
N SER A 154 -12.24 1.00 -13.89
CA SER A 154 -13.38 1.58 -14.61
C SER A 154 -13.44 1.04 -16.04
N SER A 155 -14.62 0.57 -16.47
CA SER A 155 -14.86 0.18 -17.85
C SER A 155 -14.79 1.35 -18.83
N ASP A 156 -15.03 2.59 -18.33
CA ASP A 156 -15.22 3.78 -19.16
C ASP A 156 -13.92 4.55 -19.43
N LYS A 157 -12.82 4.19 -18.77
CA LYS A 157 -11.52 4.84 -18.93
C LYS A 157 -10.43 3.81 -19.24
N PRO A 158 -10.14 3.55 -20.52
CA PRO A 158 -9.17 2.53 -20.94
C PRO A 158 -7.70 2.90 -20.64
N VAL A 159 -7.42 4.15 -20.25
CA VAL A 159 -6.08 4.67 -19.96
C VAL A 159 -6.10 5.45 -18.64
N ASP A 160 -5.06 5.31 -17.85
CA ASP A 160 -4.86 6.15 -16.67
C ASP A 160 -4.40 7.55 -17.10
N THR A 161 -5.05 8.58 -16.58
CA THR A 161 -4.78 9.99 -16.96
C THR A 161 -3.58 10.57 -16.22
N ASP A 162 -3.20 9.96 -15.10
CA ASP A 162 -2.09 10.43 -14.26
C ASP A 162 -0.98 9.39 -14.24
N ASN A 163 0.23 9.81 -14.58
CA ASN A 163 1.44 9.01 -14.41
C ASN A 163 1.73 8.91 -12.92
N LEU A 164 1.21 7.86 -12.29
CA LEU A 164 1.37 7.61 -10.87
C LEU A 164 2.18 6.34 -10.64
N GLY A 165 3.11 6.44 -9.73
CA GLY A 165 3.96 5.34 -9.29
C GLY A 165 5.34 5.84 -8.94
N THR A 166 5.97 5.15 -8.02
CA THR A 166 7.35 5.48 -7.60
C THR A 166 8.34 4.91 -8.61
N VAL A 167 9.26 5.76 -9.09
CA VAL A 167 10.35 5.34 -10.00
C VAL A 167 11.08 4.12 -9.42
N GLY A 168 11.25 3.10 -10.24
CA GLY A 168 11.84 1.82 -9.86
C GLY A 168 10.82 0.75 -9.45
N TYR A 169 9.62 1.10 -8.99
CA TYR A 169 8.55 0.15 -8.64
C TYR A 169 7.39 0.16 -9.62
N ALA A 170 7.16 1.30 -10.27
CA ALA A 170 6.05 1.46 -11.19
C ALA A 170 6.17 0.51 -12.39
N ALA A 171 5.07 -0.19 -12.67
CA ALA A 171 4.98 -1.06 -13.83
C ALA A 171 5.00 -0.23 -15.14
N PRO A 172 5.51 -0.80 -16.27
CA PRO A 172 5.62 -0.08 -17.53
C PRO A 172 4.32 0.57 -18.01
N GLU A 173 3.18 -0.07 -17.78
CA GLU A 173 1.85 0.45 -18.15
C GLU A 173 1.43 1.70 -17.35
N GLN A 174 1.99 1.93 -16.16
CA GLN A 174 1.70 3.14 -15.36
C GLN A 174 2.26 4.43 -15.97
N TYR A 175 3.10 4.32 -16.98
CA TYR A 175 3.60 5.48 -17.75
C TYR A 175 2.65 5.94 -18.88
N GLY A 176 1.34 5.70 -18.71
CA GLY A 176 0.30 6.32 -19.55
C GLY A 176 -0.12 5.53 -20.81
N VAL A 177 0.22 4.23 -20.88
CA VAL A 177 -0.09 3.41 -22.07
C VAL A 177 -1.39 2.62 -21.90
N TYR A 178 -1.69 2.14 -20.70
CA TYR A 178 -2.85 1.30 -20.39
C TYR A 178 -3.43 1.61 -19.01
N GLN A 179 -4.64 1.08 -18.76
CA GLN A 179 -5.24 1.11 -17.43
C GLN A 179 -4.48 0.19 -16.48
N SER A 180 -4.30 0.63 -15.23
CA SER A 180 -3.78 -0.21 -14.15
C SER A 180 -4.78 -1.30 -13.78
N LEU A 181 -4.30 -2.55 -13.72
CA LEU A 181 -5.04 -3.77 -13.42
C LEU A 181 -4.31 -4.57 -12.34
N PRO A 182 -4.86 -5.68 -11.80
CA PRO A 182 -4.15 -6.51 -10.83
C PRO A 182 -2.70 -6.84 -11.15
N PRO A 183 -2.31 -7.16 -12.42
CA PRO A 183 -0.90 -7.36 -12.77
C PRO A 183 0.01 -6.15 -12.59
N THR A 184 -0.53 -4.94 -12.48
CA THR A 184 0.24 -3.71 -12.17
C THR A 184 0.80 -3.79 -10.73
N ASP A 185 -0.05 -4.11 -9.75
CA ASP A 185 0.39 -4.30 -8.37
C ASP A 185 1.34 -5.50 -8.23
N ILE A 186 1.12 -6.56 -9.02
CA ILE A 186 1.98 -7.76 -9.05
C ILE A 186 3.40 -7.42 -9.53
N TYR A 187 3.55 -6.49 -10.48
CA TYR A 187 4.87 -6.04 -10.92
C TYR A 187 5.64 -5.40 -9.76
N ALA A 188 5.02 -4.44 -9.08
CA ALA A 188 5.62 -3.75 -7.94
C ALA A 188 5.93 -4.71 -6.77
N LEU A 189 5.05 -5.69 -6.51
CA LEU A 189 5.33 -6.79 -5.57
C LEU A 189 6.58 -7.58 -5.94
N GLY A 190 6.76 -7.91 -7.22
CA GLY A 190 7.94 -8.61 -7.70
C GLY A 190 9.23 -7.82 -7.49
N VAL A 191 9.21 -6.51 -7.75
CA VAL A 191 10.34 -5.61 -7.50
C VAL A 191 10.67 -5.60 -6.00
N MET A 192 9.68 -5.31 -5.16
CA MET A 192 9.85 -5.25 -3.71
C MET A 192 10.35 -6.60 -3.15
N PHE A 193 9.83 -7.73 -3.65
CA PHE A 193 10.28 -9.04 -3.21
C PHE A 193 11.75 -9.29 -3.55
N ASN A 194 12.21 -8.90 -4.74
CA ASN A 194 13.63 -9.00 -5.09
C ASN A 194 14.52 -8.17 -4.17
N GLU A 195 14.09 -6.95 -3.82
CA GLU A 195 14.83 -6.12 -2.87
C GLU A 195 14.91 -6.77 -1.48
N MET A 196 13.83 -7.38 -1.01
CA MET A 196 13.85 -8.09 0.27
C MET A 196 14.88 -9.20 0.33
N VAL A 197 15.05 -9.98 -0.77
CA VAL A 197 15.87 -11.20 -0.76
C VAL A 197 17.24 -11.05 -1.41
N ALA A 198 17.44 -10.03 -2.25
CA ALA A 198 18.69 -9.79 -2.98
C ALA A 198 19.30 -8.40 -2.74
N GLY A 199 18.54 -7.45 -2.13
CA GLY A 199 18.99 -6.11 -1.83
C GLY A 199 19.15 -5.19 -3.06
N ILE A 200 18.68 -5.61 -4.23
CA ILE A 200 18.85 -4.89 -5.50
C ILE A 200 17.60 -5.02 -6.38
N HIS A 201 17.48 -4.10 -7.33
CA HIS A 201 16.38 -4.14 -8.30
C HIS A 201 16.45 -5.38 -9.21
N PRO A 202 15.33 -6.05 -9.58
CA PRO A 202 15.32 -7.28 -10.36
C PRO A 202 15.87 -7.15 -11.79
N SER A 203 15.92 -5.93 -12.34
CA SER A 203 16.58 -5.67 -13.64
C SER A 203 18.09 -5.85 -13.60
N VAL A 204 18.71 -5.81 -12.42
CA VAL A 204 20.14 -6.02 -12.22
C VAL A 204 20.41 -7.50 -11.99
N GLN A 205 19.73 -8.11 -11.03
CA GLN A 205 19.87 -9.52 -10.69
C GLN A 205 18.65 -10.06 -9.95
N THR A 206 18.30 -11.30 -10.22
CA THR A 206 17.30 -12.07 -9.44
C THR A 206 17.96 -13.31 -8.85
N PRO A 207 17.46 -13.85 -7.72
CA PRO A 207 17.93 -15.12 -7.19
C PRO A 207 17.81 -16.24 -8.21
N ASP A 208 18.66 -17.27 -8.05
CA ASP A 208 18.57 -18.48 -8.86
C ASP A 208 17.35 -19.35 -8.46
N GLY A 209 17.08 -20.34 -9.30
CA GLY A 209 16.08 -21.38 -9.01
C GLY A 209 14.63 -20.91 -9.06
N LYS A 210 13.81 -21.50 -8.20
CA LYS A 210 12.34 -21.31 -8.24
C LYS A 210 11.93 -19.92 -7.79
N LEU A 211 12.61 -19.35 -6.79
CA LEU A 211 12.31 -18.02 -6.27
C LEU A 211 12.51 -16.94 -7.33
N GLY A 212 13.65 -16.97 -8.03
CA GLY A 212 13.92 -16.05 -9.12
C GLY A 212 12.95 -16.21 -10.30
N ARG A 213 12.44 -17.44 -10.55
CA ARG A 213 11.38 -17.64 -11.56
C ARG A 213 10.07 -16.95 -11.17
N ILE A 214 9.68 -16.99 -9.89
CA ILE A 214 8.51 -16.29 -9.39
C ILE A 214 8.70 -14.78 -9.56
N ILE A 215 9.84 -14.23 -9.14
CA ILE A 215 10.15 -12.80 -9.26
C ILE A 215 10.12 -12.36 -10.73
N ARG A 216 10.83 -13.06 -11.63
CA ARG A 216 10.83 -12.73 -13.07
C ARG A 216 9.44 -12.78 -13.68
N LYS A 217 8.59 -13.75 -13.28
CA LYS A 217 7.21 -13.79 -13.73
C LYS A 217 6.39 -12.59 -13.24
N CYS A 218 6.61 -12.11 -12.02
CA CYS A 218 5.97 -10.88 -11.54
C CYS A 218 6.41 -9.64 -12.34
N THR A 219 7.71 -9.54 -12.64
CA THR A 219 8.34 -8.34 -13.22
C THR A 219 8.49 -8.40 -14.74
N ASP A 220 7.77 -9.30 -15.41
CA ASP A 220 7.76 -9.34 -16.89
C ASP A 220 7.20 -8.02 -17.44
N THR A 221 7.82 -7.51 -18.51
CA THR A 221 7.38 -6.27 -19.16
C THR A 221 6.03 -6.43 -19.84
N GLN A 222 5.71 -7.64 -20.30
CA GLN A 222 4.40 -7.96 -20.89
C GLN A 222 3.40 -8.32 -19.80
N ILE A 223 2.31 -7.58 -19.69
CA ILE A 223 1.25 -7.76 -18.70
C ILE A 223 0.69 -9.20 -18.73
N SER A 224 0.46 -9.74 -19.94
CA SER A 224 -0.10 -11.09 -20.13
C SER A 224 0.83 -12.23 -19.67
N SER A 225 2.13 -11.97 -19.54
CA SER A 225 3.13 -12.95 -19.07
C SER A 225 3.24 -13.02 -17.55
N ARG A 226 2.72 -12.00 -16.84
CA ARG A 226 2.68 -11.96 -15.37
C ARG A 226 1.64 -12.91 -14.79
N TYR A 227 1.65 -13.08 -13.48
CA TYR A 227 0.47 -13.58 -12.78
C TYR A 227 -0.71 -12.64 -13.06
N GLN A 228 -1.88 -13.21 -13.37
CA GLN A 228 -3.07 -12.41 -13.67
C GLN A 228 -3.85 -12.07 -12.39
N THR A 229 -3.69 -12.86 -11.35
CA THR A 229 -4.25 -12.58 -10.02
C THR A 229 -3.18 -12.68 -8.94
N VAL A 230 -3.36 -11.90 -7.87
CA VAL A 230 -2.49 -11.99 -6.69
C VAL A 230 -2.66 -13.34 -5.98
N GLY A 231 -3.83 -13.99 -6.11
CA GLY A 231 -4.08 -15.32 -5.60
C GLY A 231 -3.16 -16.38 -6.21
N ASP A 232 -2.89 -16.31 -7.53
CA ASP A 232 -1.96 -17.23 -8.20
C ASP A 232 -0.52 -17.03 -7.71
N LEU A 233 -0.09 -15.79 -7.50
CA LEU A 233 1.21 -15.48 -6.90
C LEU A 233 1.31 -16.04 -5.48
N ALA A 234 0.29 -15.78 -4.66
CA ALA A 234 0.25 -16.28 -3.27
C ALA A 234 0.32 -17.81 -3.21
N HIS A 235 -0.38 -18.50 -4.12
CA HIS A 235 -0.33 -19.96 -4.22
C HIS A 235 1.10 -20.46 -4.50
N ASP A 236 1.80 -19.87 -5.46
CA ASP A 236 3.18 -20.27 -5.79
C ASP A 236 4.16 -19.97 -4.65
N LEU A 237 3.96 -18.85 -3.92
CA LEU A 237 4.75 -18.52 -2.72
C LEU A 237 4.51 -19.52 -1.58
N GLN A 238 3.24 -19.88 -1.30
CA GLN A 238 2.90 -20.90 -0.31
C GLN A 238 3.51 -22.26 -0.65
N LYS A 239 3.45 -22.66 -1.92
CA LYS A 239 4.06 -23.88 -2.41
C LYS A 239 5.59 -23.86 -2.28
N TYR A 240 6.22 -22.70 -2.52
CA TYR A 240 7.66 -22.54 -2.27
C TYR A 240 7.97 -22.72 -0.78
N LYS A 241 7.25 -22.02 0.11
CA LYS A 241 7.45 -22.06 1.58
C LYS A 241 7.32 -23.47 2.17
N LYS A 242 6.44 -24.30 1.58
CA LYS A 242 6.21 -25.68 2.06
C LYS A 242 7.39 -26.62 1.81
N TYR A 243 8.20 -26.35 0.78
CA TYR A 243 9.25 -27.28 0.30
C TYR A 243 10.67 -26.74 0.54
N HIS A 244 10.82 -25.59 1.19
CA HIS A 244 12.10 -24.93 1.50
C HIS A 244 12.06 -24.29 2.88
#